data_926974f2ce6ce01aa2908fbd9fb54cc4
#
_entry.id   926974f2ce6ce01aa2908fbd9fb54cc4
#
_cell.length_a   1.000
_cell.length_b   1.000
_cell.length_c   1.000
_cell.angle_alpha   90.00
_cell.angle_beta   90.00
_cell.angle_gamma   90.00
#
_symmetry.space_group_name_H-M   'P 1'
#
loop_
_entity.id
_entity.type
_entity.pdbx_description
1 polymer ?
#
loop_
_entity_poly.entity_id
_entity_poly.type
_entity_poly.pdbx_seq_one_letter_code
_entity_poly.pdbx_strand_id
1 'polypeptide(L)'
;MKKLLALLLALLMLLSLAGCGKQAQKDEEPAVIELTLWTFPAGDWGDPAAVETLLTQFNSVYPDIHVTVQCLDEATGDDKLSTAVDGGVSPDILLAQPDRLIKAWGAEGMLADLSDMWDDADKQEVNAACQSVCFTRDGKCYAYPFAMNVQCMAINYDAFVTAGADQYIDLETRTWTTEQFTQAVKALQSKYGETVAAVYCSGQNGDQGTRALVTNLYGGQFANDSYTGYVANSEANQQALTLLRDTKGIEFDDAINGQEEAALFYHESLKMSFCWSLAQQLAETVDEPTEEGGDCL
;
A
#
# COMPACT_ATOMS: atom_id res chain seq x y z
N MET A 1 23.13 -73.07 -32.28
CA MET A 1 23.03 -72.16 -31.11
C MET A 1 22.57 -70.75 -31.48
N LYS A 2 23.17 -70.05 -32.46
CA LYS A 2 22.80 -68.67 -32.83
C LYS A 2 21.34 -68.49 -33.29
N LYS A 3 20.78 -69.47 -34.03
CA LYS A 3 19.39 -69.43 -34.51
C LYS A 3 18.38 -69.69 -33.39
N LEU A 4 18.73 -70.50 -32.37
CA LEU A 4 17.86 -70.72 -31.20
C LEU A 4 17.80 -69.50 -30.30
N LEU A 5 18.91 -68.79 -30.18
CA LEU A 5 19.01 -67.54 -29.38
C LEU A 5 18.19 -66.40 -30.01
N ALA A 6 18.19 -66.31 -31.35
CA ALA A 6 17.42 -65.34 -32.09
C ALA A 6 15.91 -65.61 -31.99
N LEU A 7 15.51 -66.87 -31.96
CA LEU A 7 14.10 -67.26 -31.80
C LEU A 7 13.60 -66.97 -30.36
N LEU A 8 14.44 -67.19 -29.37
CA LEU A 8 14.14 -66.89 -27.98
C LEU A 8 14.03 -65.37 -27.72
N LEU A 9 14.87 -64.59 -28.36
CA LEU A 9 14.78 -63.11 -28.29
C LEU A 9 13.54 -62.55 -28.99
N ALA A 10 13.13 -63.12 -30.13
CA ALA A 10 11.93 -62.76 -30.85
C ALA A 10 10.64 -63.14 -30.05
N LEU A 11 10.66 -64.27 -29.34
CA LEU A 11 9.56 -64.70 -28.49
C LEU A 11 9.44 -63.81 -27.23
N LEU A 12 10.54 -63.35 -26.67
CA LEU A 12 10.53 -62.38 -25.56
C LEU A 12 10.01 -61.00 -25.96
N MET A 13 10.28 -60.56 -27.18
CA MET A 13 9.69 -59.30 -27.70
C MET A 13 8.19 -59.41 -28.01
N LEU A 14 7.72 -60.54 -28.41
CA LEU A 14 6.31 -60.79 -28.66
C LEU A 14 5.49 -60.93 -27.36
N LEU A 15 6.09 -61.38 -26.27
CA LEU A 15 5.49 -61.46 -24.96
C LEU A 15 5.37 -60.07 -24.28
N SER A 16 6.20 -59.10 -24.65
CA SER A 16 6.14 -57.73 -24.15
C SER A 16 4.99 -56.89 -24.80
N LEU A 17 4.46 -57.34 -25.97
CA LEU A 17 3.38 -56.69 -26.66
C LEU A 17 1.98 -57.19 -26.24
N ALA A 18 1.89 -58.31 -25.51
CA ALA A 18 0.61 -58.83 -25.00
C ALA A 18 0.23 -58.28 -23.61
N GLY A 19 1.02 -57.41 -23.03
CA GLY A 19 0.81 -56.77 -21.72
C GLY A 19 0.00 -55.46 -21.71
N CYS A 20 -0.64 -55.07 -22.85
CA CYS A 20 -1.63 -53.98 -22.84
C CYS A 20 -2.96 -54.46 -22.25
N GLY A 21 -2.92 -54.88 -20.99
CA GLY A 21 -4.09 -54.88 -20.11
C GLY A 21 -4.51 -53.43 -19.88
N LYS A 22 -5.83 -53.17 -19.97
CA LYS A 22 -6.42 -51.88 -19.60
C LYS A 22 -5.72 -51.28 -18.42
N GLN A 23 -4.92 -50.24 -18.67
CA GLN A 23 -4.54 -49.30 -17.61
C GLN A 23 -5.87 -48.79 -17.04
N ALA A 24 -6.18 -49.18 -15.83
CA ALA A 24 -7.15 -48.46 -15.04
C ALA A 24 -6.69 -47.01 -15.13
N GLN A 25 -7.55 -46.14 -15.62
CA GLN A 25 -7.38 -44.70 -15.48
C GLN A 25 -7.14 -44.51 -13.98
N LYS A 26 -5.91 -44.25 -13.59
CA LYS A 26 -5.63 -43.66 -12.30
C LYS A 26 -6.37 -42.34 -12.40
N ASP A 27 -7.42 -42.19 -11.62
CA ASP A 27 -7.92 -40.86 -11.32
C ASP A 27 -6.67 -40.11 -10.85
N GLU A 28 -6.15 -39.23 -11.70
CA GLU A 28 -5.10 -38.30 -11.28
C GLU A 28 -5.75 -37.47 -10.19
N GLU A 29 -5.32 -37.65 -8.95
CA GLU A 29 -5.65 -36.72 -7.90
C GLU A 29 -5.34 -35.33 -8.47
N PRO A 30 -6.25 -34.36 -8.31
CA PRO A 30 -6.00 -33.01 -8.83
C PRO A 30 -4.64 -32.53 -8.30
N ALA A 31 -3.82 -32.04 -9.21
CA ALA A 31 -2.48 -31.59 -8.84
C ALA A 31 -2.64 -30.42 -7.88
N VAL A 32 -2.12 -30.54 -6.67
CA VAL A 32 -2.08 -29.45 -5.69
C VAL A 32 -1.22 -28.33 -6.25
N ILE A 33 -1.76 -27.12 -6.24
CA ILE A 33 -1.07 -25.91 -6.66
C ILE A 33 -0.48 -25.26 -5.41
N GLU A 34 0.84 -25.13 -5.37
CA GLU A 34 1.55 -24.43 -4.30
C GLU A 34 1.88 -23.01 -4.75
N LEU A 35 1.44 -22.00 -4.00
CA LEU A 35 1.69 -20.59 -4.27
C LEU A 35 2.32 -19.91 -3.05
N THR A 36 3.15 -18.91 -3.33
CA THR A 36 3.73 -18.02 -2.33
C THR A 36 3.14 -16.63 -2.47
N LEU A 37 2.62 -16.08 -1.36
CA LEU A 37 2.08 -14.74 -1.26
C LEU A 37 2.93 -13.93 -0.28
N TRP A 38 3.51 -12.83 -0.72
CA TRP A 38 4.18 -11.89 0.16
C TRP A 38 3.31 -10.64 0.33
N THR A 39 3.13 -10.18 1.57
CA THR A 39 2.23 -9.07 1.88
C THR A 39 2.98 -7.98 2.63
N PHE A 40 2.90 -6.75 2.14
CA PHE A 40 3.11 -5.58 2.98
C PHE A 40 1.88 -5.30 3.83
N PRO A 41 2.01 -4.62 4.98
CA PRO A 41 0.87 -4.31 5.83
C PRO A 41 -0.24 -3.57 5.08
N ALA A 42 -1.44 -4.15 5.07
CA ALA A 42 -2.66 -3.56 4.52
C ALA A 42 -3.84 -4.11 5.33
N GLY A 43 -4.18 -3.45 6.44
CA GLY A 43 -5.12 -4.00 7.42
C GLY A 43 -4.63 -5.35 7.94
N ASP A 44 -5.51 -6.32 8.03
CA ASP A 44 -5.22 -7.67 8.54
C ASP A 44 -4.16 -8.45 7.73
N TRP A 45 -3.86 -8.03 6.51
CA TRP A 45 -2.82 -8.66 5.68
C TRP A 45 -1.38 -8.42 6.17
N GLY A 46 -1.20 -7.57 7.19
CA GLY A 46 0.07 -7.42 7.91
C GLY A 46 0.22 -8.34 9.12
N ASP A 47 -0.85 -9.00 9.58
CA ASP A 47 -0.87 -9.88 10.75
C ASP A 47 -0.90 -11.36 10.32
N PRO A 48 0.14 -12.16 10.63
CA PRO A 48 0.19 -13.58 10.26
C PRO A 48 -1.00 -14.39 10.74
N ALA A 49 -1.55 -14.13 11.93
CA ALA A 49 -2.67 -14.88 12.48
C ALA A 49 -4.00 -14.53 11.78
N ALA A 50 -4.19 -13.26 11.44
CA ALA A 50 -5.33 -12.83 10.66
C ALA A 50 -5.28 -13.41 9.24
N VAL A 51 -4.10 -13.40 8.60
CA VAL A 51 -3.88 -13.99 7.28
C VAL A 51 -4.15 -15.49 7.27
N GLU A 52 -3.74 -16.24 8.29
CA GLU A 52 -4.04 -17.67 8.41
C GLU A 52 -5.57 -17.92 8.44
N THR A 53 -6.31 -17.05 9.14
CA THR A 53 -7.78 -17.11 9.17
C THR A 53 -8.39 -16.88 7.79
N LEU A 54 -7.91 -15.86 7.06
CA LEU A 54 -8.36 -15.57 5.69
C LEU A 54 -8.06 -16.73 4.74
N LEU A 55 -6.87 -17.32 4.83
CA LEU A 55 -6.48 -18.47 4.01
C LEU A 55 -7.31 -19.72 4.34
N THR A 56 -7.71 -19.90 5.59
CA THR A 56 -8.63 -21.01 5.95
C THR A 56 -9.96 -20.87 5.21
N GLN A 57 -10.50 -19.65 5.08
CA GLN A 57 -11.71 -19.39 4.30
C GLN A 57 -11.47 -19.63 2.81
N PHE A 58 -10.37 -19.17 2.26
CA PHE A 58 -9.98 -19.39 0.87
C PHE A 58 -9.88 -20.88 0.56
N ASN A 59 -9.18 -21.67 1.38
CA ASN A 59 -8.99 -23.10 1.20
C ASN A 59 -10.30 -23.90 1.31
N SER A 60 -11.32 -23.37 2.00
CA SER A 60 -12.65 -24.00 2.01
C SER A 60 -13.34 -23.98 0.64
N VAL A 61 -12.98 -23.02 -0.21
CA VAL A 61 -13.51 -22.85 -1.57
C VAL A 61 -12.57 -23.50 -2.60
N TYR A 62 -11.27 -23.38 -2.39
CA TYR A 62 -10.22 -23.86 -3.29
C TYR A 62 -9.26 -24.83 -2.57
N PRO A 63 -9.70 -26.07 -2.26
CA PRO A 63 -8.92 -27.00 -1.44
C PRO A 63 -7.64 -27.51 -2.11
N ASP A 64 -7.56 -27.39 -3.44
CA ASP A 64 -6.40 -27.85 -4.24
C ASP A 64 -5.35 -26.74 -4.41
N ILE A 65 -5.55 -25.54 -3.82
CA ILE A 65 -4.60 -24.43 -3.88
C ILE A 65 -4.07 -24.15 -2.47
N HIS A 66 -2.79 -24.42 -2.28
CA HIS A 66 -2.10 -24.10 -1.02
C HIS A 66 -1.32 -22.81 -1.16
N VAL A 67 -1.56 -21.85 -0.26
CA VAL A 67 -0.88 -20.56 -0.26
C VAL A 67 -0.02 -20.45 1.00
N THR A 68 1.29 -20.28 0.81
CA THR A 68 2.22 -19.93 1.89
C THR A 68 2.41 -18.42 1.92
N VAL A 69 2.17 -17.80 3.09
CA VAL A 69 2.27 -16.34 3.22
C VAL A 69 3.50 -15.93 3.99
N GLN A 70 4.14 -14.87 3.52
CA GLN A 70 5.18 -14.13 4.23
C GLN A 70 4.73 -12.69 4.41
N CYS A 71 4.46 -12.29 5.66
CA CYS A 71 4.24 -10.89 6.00
C CYS A 71 5.59 -10.16 6.05
N LEU A 72 5.66 -9.04 5.37
CA LEU A 72 6.79 -8.12 5.34
C LEU A 72 6.52 -6.95 6.29
N ASP A 73 7.57 -6.35 6.79
CA ASP A 73 7.48 -5.09 7.52
C ASP A 73 7.86 -3.90 6.64
N GLU A 74 7.38 -2.71 6.98
CA GLU A 74 7.63 -1.49 6.19
C GLU A 74 9.09 -1.04 6.21
N ALA A 75 9.85 -1.41 7.23
CA ALA A 75 11.23 -0.93 7.38
C ALA A 75 12.24 -1.73 6.55
N THR A 76 12.04 -3.04 6.40
CA THR A 76 13.01 -3.96 5.77
C THR A 76 12.42 -4.76 4.61
N GLY A 77 11.11 -4.67 4.41
CA GLY A 77 10.39 -5.48 3.42
C GLY A 77 10.87 -5.25 1.99
N ASP A 78 11.20 -4.01 1.64
CA ASP A 78 11.72 -3.65 0.32
C ASP A 78 13.08 -4.31 0.03
N ASP A 79 13.97 -4.31 1.01
CA ASP A 79 15.30 -4.92 0.86
C ASP A 79 15.18 -6.44 0.75
N LYS A 80 14.28 -7.05 1.52
CA LYS A 80 14.00 -8.50 1.44
C LYS A 80 13.45 -8.87 0.07
N LEU A 81 12.46 -8.11 -0.40
CA LEU A 81 11.80 -8.37 -1.67
C LEU A 81 12.76 -8.17 -2.85
N SER A 82 13.54 -7.09 -2.87
CA SER A 82 14.54 -6.84 -3.90
C SER A 82 15.59 -7.96 -3.93
N THR A 83 16.07 -8.40 -2.77
CA THR A 83 17.02 -9.51 -2.65
C THR A 83 16.44 -10.82 -3.20
N ALA A 84 15.16 -11.10 -2.94
CA ALA A 84 14.50 -12.30 -3.42
C ALA A 84 14.32 -12.27 -4.95
N VAL A 85 13.92 -11.13 -5.50
CA VAL A 85 13.77 -10.91 -6.94
C VAL A 85 15.13 -11.08 -7.65
N ASP A 86 16.17 -10.43 -7.14
CA ASP A 86 17.54 -10.55 -7.70
C ASP A 86 18.08 -11.98 -7.60
N GLY A 87 17.69 -12.70 -6.56
CA GLY A 87 18.05 -14.10 -6.33
C GLY A 87 17.22 -15.11 -7.13
N GLY A 88 16.19 -14.67 -7.88
CA GLY A 88 15.30 -15.54 -8.65
C GLY A 88 14.37 -16.40 -7.78
N VAL A 89 14.06 -15.96 -6.57
CA VAL A 89 13.16 -16.62 -5.60
C VAL A 89 12.01 -15.69 -5.20
N SER A 90 11.53 -14.88 -6.14
CA SER A 90 10.40 -13.97 -5.94
C SER A 90 9.12 -14.73 -5.59
N PRO A 91 8.18 -14.11 -4.86
CA PRO A 91 6.87 -14.69 -4.64
C PRO A 91 6.06 -14.81 -5.93
N ASP A 92 5.08 -15.72 -5.95
CA ASP A 92 4.12 -15.85 -7.04
C ASP A 92 3.13 -14.68 -7.03
N ILE A 93 2.74 -14.22 -5.84
CA ILE A 93 1.79 -13.12 -5.63
C ILE A 93 2.39 -12.13 -4.63
N LEU A 94 2.24 -10.84 -4.93
CA LEU A 94 2.69 -9.76 -4.06
C LEU A 94 1.55 -8.78 -3.78
N LEU A 95 1.25 -8.56 -2.49
CA LEU A 95 0.39 -7.46 -2.04
C LEU A 95 1.27 -6.29 -1.62
N ALA A 96 1.26 -5.23 -2.40
CA ALA A 96 2.09 -4.04 -2.18
C ALA A 96 1.46 -2.77 -2.77
N GLN A 97 2.07 -1.65 -2.49
CA GLN A 97 1.65 -0.36 -3.06
C GLN A 97 1.96 -0.29 -4.57
N PRO A 98 1.12 0.41 -5.36
CA PRO A 98 1.18 0.38 -6.82
C PRO A 98 2.42 1.08 -7.42
N ASP A 99 3.02 2.03 -6.73
CA ASP A 99 4.22 2.74 -7.20
C ASP A 99 5.41 1.79 -7.39
N ARG A 100 5.58 0.84 -6.48
CA ARG A 100 6.59 -0.21 -6.57
C ARG A 100 6.30 -1.19 -7.69
N LEU A 101 5.03 -1.61 -7.79
CA LEU A 101 4.63 -2.67 -8.71
C LEU A 101 4.62 -2.18 -10.16
N ILE A 102 3.86 -1.13 -10.45
CA ILE A 102 3.51 -0.78 -11.83
C ILE A 102 4.63 -0.01 -12.53
N LYS A 103 5.15 1.02 -11.87
CA LYS A 103 6.10 1.96 -12.50
C LYS A 103 7.52 1.42 -12.56
N ALA A 104 7.88 0.55 -11.63
CA ALA A 104 9.19 -0.11 -11.64
C ALA A 104 9.09 -1.47 -12.33
N TRP A 105 8.58 -2.46 -11.67
CA TRP A 105 8.67 -3.84 -12.10
C TRP A 105 7.76 -4.21 -13.26
N GLY A 106 6.56 -3.60 -13.35
CA GLY A 106 5.69 -3.79 -14.50
C GLY A 106 6.33 -3.25 -15.79
N ALA A 107 6.92 -2.05 -15.74
CA ALA A 107 7.60 -1.46 -16.88
C ALA A 107 8.86 -2.24 -17.31
N GLU A 108 9.51 -2.92 -16.37
CA GLU A 108 10.69 -3.76 -16.63
C GLU A 108 10.33 -5.19 -17.06
N GLY A 109 9.03 -5.53 -17.11
CA GLY A 109 8.56 -6.85 -17.53
C GLY A 109 8.77 -7.95 -16.48
N MET A 110 8.91 -7.58 -15.22
CA MET A 110 9.09 -8.51 -14.10
C MET A 110 7.76 -9.03 -13.55
N LEU A 111 6.65 -8.41 -13.92
CA LEU A 111 5.30 -8.80 -13.51
C LEU A 111 4.52 -9.40 -14.67
N ALA A 112 3.62 -10.31 -14.37
CA ALA A 112 2.67 -10.84 -15.33
C ALA A 112 1.69 -9.75 -15.79
N ASP A 113 1.37 -9.74 -17.08
CA ASP A 113 0.34 -8.87 -17.64
C ASP A 113 -1.04 -9.41 -17.24
N LEU A 114 -1.79 -8.65 -16.46
CA LEU A 114 -3.10 -8.98 -15.94
C LEU A 114 -4.24 -8.34 -16.74
N SER A 115 -3.96 -7.80 -17.92
CA SER A 115 -4.95 -7.06 -18.72
C SER A 115 -6.18 -7.90 -19.05
N ASP A 116 -6.02 -9.20 -19.24
CA ASP A 116 -7.12 -10.14 -19.54
C ASP A 116 -7.99 -10.45 -18.32
N MET A 117 -7.56 -10.09 -17.10
CA MET A 117 -8.33 -10.27 -15.87
C MET A 117 -9.37 -9.17 -15.65
N TRP A 118 -9.28 -8.07 -16.40
CA TRP A 118 -10.17 -6.92 -16.28
C TRP A 118 -11.27 -6.98 -17.33
N ASP A 119 -12.49 -7.22 -16.90
CA ASP A 119 -13.67 -7.09 -17.77
C ASP A 119 -14.29 -5.69 -17.72
N ASP A 120 -15.37 -5.48 -18.47
CA ASP A 120 -16.05 -4.19 -18.52
C ASP A 120 -16.82 -3.88 -17.21
N ALA A 121 -17.21 -4.91 -16.44
CA ALA A 121 -17.85 -4.71 -15.14
C ALA A 121 -16.81 -4.22 -14.10
N ASP A 122 -15.63 -4.85 -14.04
CA ASP A 122 -14.52 -4.40 -13.19
C ASP A 122 -14.18 -2.93 -13.43
N LYS A 123 -14.08 -2.54 -14.72
CA LYS A 123 -13.77 -1.15 -15.11
C LYS A 123 -14.85 -0.15 -14.73
N GLN A 124 -16.10 -0.59 -14.55
CA GLN A 124 -17.21 0.27 -14.10
C GLN A 124 -17.29 0.35 -12.58
N GLU A 125 -16.96 -0.72 -11.87
CA GLU A 125 -17.08 -0.81 -10.41
C GLU A 125 -15.86 -0.24 -9.68
N VAL A 126 -14.66 -0.45 -10.22
CA VAL A 126 -13.43 0.02 -9.60
C VAL A 126 -13.27 1.53 -9.78
N ASN A 127 -12.94 2.22 -8.70
CA ASN A 127 -12.70 3.67 -8.71
C ASN A 127 -11.64 4.05 -9.76
N ALA A 128 -11.88 5.11 -10.54
CA ALA A 128 -10.99 5.54 -11.61
C ALA A 128 -9.56 5.89 -11.14
N ALA A 129 -9.40 6.38 -9.91
CA ALA A 129 -8.08 6.63 -9.33
C ALA A 129 -7.32 5.32 -9.12
N CYS A 130 -7.99 4.26 -8.62
CA CYS A 130 -7.40 2.94 -8.48
C CYS A 130 -7.04 2.34 -9.84
N GLN A 131 -7.92 2.47 -10.84
CA GLN A 131 -7.61 2.01 -12.20
C GLN A 131 -6.36 2.70 -12.76
N SER A 132 -6.26 4.02 -12.59
CA SER A 132 -5.15 4.82 -13.17
C SER A 132 -3.77 4.40 -12.67
N VAL A 133 -3.69 3.79 -11.49
CA VAL A 133 -2.42 3.30 -10.92
C VAL A 133 -2.15 1.83 -11.19
N CYS A 134 -3.10 1.07 -11.73
CA CYS A 134 -2.93 -0.32 -12.11
C CYS A 134 -2.41 -0.51 -13.54
N PHE A 135 -2.58 0.50 -14.38
CA PHE A 135 -2.23 0.44 -15.80
C PHE A 135 -0.98 1.28 -16.11
N THR A 136 -0.14 0.75 -16.96
CA THR A 136 0.94 1.49 -17.59
C THR A 136 0.39 2.35 -18.75
N ARG A 137 1.22 3.22 -19.30
CA ARG A 137 0.82 4.10 -20.42
C ARG A 137 0.46 3.38 -21.70
N ASP A 138 1.10 2.26 -21.96
CA ASP A 138 0.82 1.38 -23.11
C ASP A 138 -0.43 0.53 -22.91
N GLY A 139 -1.15 0.73 -21.80
CA GLY A 139 -2.43 0.09 -21.52
C GLY A 139 -2.34 -1.31 -20.93
N LYS A 140 -1.15 -1.74 -20.53
CA LYS A 140 -0.97 -3.02 -19.83
C LYS A 140 -1.26 -2.89 -18.36
N CYS A 141 -1.92 -3.90 -17.81
CA CYS A 141 -2.24 -3.98 -16.39
C CYS A 141 -1.27 -4.93 -15.67
N TYR A 142 -0.67 -4.48 -14.59
CA TYR A 142 0.26 -5.29 -13.79
C TYR A 142 -0.17 -5.43 -12.33
N ALA A 143 -1.31 -4.88 -11.96
CA ALA A 143 -1.88 -5.06 -10.63
C ALA A 143 -3.40 -5.07 -10.67
N TYR A 144 -4.00 -5.76 -9.71
CA TYR A 144 -5.42 -5.67 -9.42
C TYR A 144 -5.60 -4.92 -8.10
N PRO A 145 -6.48 -3.90 -8.02
CA PRO A 145 -6.62 -3.11 -6.81
C PRO A 145 -7.33 -3.93 -5.73
N PHE A 146 -6.70 -4.04 -4.60
CA PHE A 146 -7.24 -4.76 -3.44
C PHE A 146 -8.03 -3.84 -2.51
N ALA A 147 -7.43 -2.68 -2.18
CA ALA A 147 -8.03 -1.69 -1.30
C ALA A 147 -7.50 -0.30 -1.64
N MET A 148 -8.24 0.71 -1.24
CA MET A 148 -7.81 2.11 -1.32
C MET A 148 -7.78 2.67 0.09
N ASN A 149 -6.65 3.24 0.48
CA ASN A 149 -6.53 4.01 1.69
C ASN A 149 -6.52 5.50 1.36
N VAL A 150 -7.36 6.25 2.02
CA VAL A 150 -7.39 7.71 1.90
C VAL A 150 -6.62 8.29 3.08
N GLN A 151 -5.65 9.12 2.77
CA GLN A 151 -4.94 9.91 3.76
C GLN A 151 -5.38 11.37 3.68
N CYS A 152 -5.55 11.97 4.83
CA CYS A 152 -5.96 13.37 4.97
C CYS A 152 -5.18 14.02 6.11
N MET A 153 -5.44 15.26 6.35
CA MET A 153 -5.01 15.95 7.56
C MET A 153 -6.06 15.73 8.65
N ALA A 154 -5.64 15.43 9.87
CA ALA A 154 -6.51 15.48 11.04
C ALA A 154 -6.28 16.76 11.83
N ILE A 155 -7.30 17.20 12.53
CA ILE A 155 -7.25 18.36 13.44
C ILE A 155 -7.96 18.02 14.76
N ASN A 156 -7.47 18.57 15.85
CA ASN A 156 -8.22 18.62 17.10
C ASN A 156 -9.21 19.79 17.01
N TYR A 157 -10.46 19.49 16.72
CA TYR A 157 -11.48 20.50 16.46
C TYR A 157 -11.79 21.38 17.69
N ASP A 158 -11.78 20.82 18.87
CA ASP A 158 -12.00 21.57 20.11
C ASP A 158 -10.86 22.59 20.35
N ALA A 159 -9.64 22.21 20.04
CA ALA A 159 -8.51 23.12 20.06
C ALA A 159 -8.67 24.25 19.04
N PHE A 160 -9.19 23.95 17.86
CA PHE A 160 -9.49 24.94 16.82
C PHE A 160 -10.56 25.92 17.27
N VAL A 161 -11.67 25.44 17.81
CA VAL A 161 -12.75 26.29 18.36
C VAL A 161 -12.21 27.18 19.50
N THR A 162 -11.44 26.57 20.42
CA THR A 162 -10.85 27.33 21.54
C THR A 162 -9.89 28.41 21.10
N ALA A 163 -9.20 28.21 19.98
CA ALA A 163 -8.28 29.21 19.40
C ALA A 163 -8.99 30.17 18.42
N GLY A 164 -10.27 29.95 18.08
CA GLY A 164 -10.98 30.68 17.04
C GLY A 164 -10.44 30.37 15.63
N ALA A 165 -9.83 29.21 15.45
CA ALA A 165 -9.25 28.76 14.18
C ALA A 165 -10.27 28.05 13.28
N ASP A 166 -11.38 27.57 13.83
CA ASP A 166 -12.49 26.90 13.16
C ASP A 166 -13.11 27.76 12.06
N GLN A 167 -13.13 29.09 12.20
CA GLN A 167 -13.62 30.03 11.20
C GLN A 167 -12.86 29.99 9.87
N TYR A 168 -11.68 29.38 9.82
CA TYR A 168 -10.84 29.26 8.63
C TYR A 168 -11.07 27.95 7.87
N ILE A 169 -11.95 27.08 8.37
CA ILE A 169 -12.27 25.80 7.74
C ILE A 169 -13.67 25.91 7.11
N ASP A 170 -13.81 25.47 5.88
CA ASP A 170 -15.10 25.17 5.32
C ASP A 170 -15.55 23.79 5.85
N LEU A 171 -16.44 23.78 6.81
CA LEU A 171 -16.91 22.57 7.48
C LEU A 171 -17.82 21.70 6.60
N GLU A 172 -18.41 22.24 5.54
CA GLU A 172 -19.22 21.48 4.60
C GLU A 172 -18.32 20.63 3.69
N THR A 173 -17.27 21.24 3.14
CA THR A 173 -16.33 20.56 2.25
C THR A 173 -15.15 19.96 2.97
N ARG A 174 -14.94 20.32 4.25
CA ARG A 174 -13.76 19.96 5.06
C ARG A 174 -12.46 20.35 4.39
N THR A 175 -12.44 21.55 3.81
CA THR A 175 -11.27 22.08 3.11
C THR A 175 -10.95 23.50 3.56
N TRP A 176 -9.79 23.99 3.18
CA TRP A 176 -9.32 25.35 3.31
C TRP A 176 -8.37 25.74 2.20
N THR A 177 -8.20 27.01 2.00
CA THR A 177 -7.16 27.54 1.13
C THR A 177 -5.81 27.60 1.88
N THR A 178 -4.71 27.75 1.16
CA THR A 178 -3.38 27.94 1.75
C THR A 178 -3.33 29.14 2.70
N GLU A 179 -4.06 30.22 2.40
CA GLU A 179 -4.16 31.39 3.27
C GLU A 179 -4.93 31.05 4.56
N GLN A 180 -6.08 30.38 4.45
CA GLN A 180 -6.88 29.96 5.59
C GLN A 180 -6.10 28.98 6.49
N PHE A 181 -5.40 28.02 5.90
CA PHE A 181 -4.49 27.14 6.64
C PHE A 181 -3.47 27.93 7.46
N THR A 182 -2.81 28.90 6.82
CA THR A 182 -1.82 29.74 7.52
C THR A 182 -2.45 30.57 8.65
N GLN A 183 -3.67 31.08 8.49
CA GLN A 183 -4.38 31.83 9.53
C GLN A 183 -4.79 30.91 10.69
N ALA A 184 -5.25 29.68 10.39
CA ALA A 184 -5.56 28.69 11.41
C ALA A 184 -4.34 28.35 12.27
N VAL A 185 -3.20 28.04 11.64
CA VAL A 185 -1.96 27.77 12.37
C VAL A 185 -1.54 28.96 13.25
N LYS A 186 -1.65 30.19 12.75
CA LYS A 186 -1.33 31.40 13.55
C LYS A 186 -2.28 31.55 14.75
N ALA A 187 -3.56 31.28 14.59
CA ALA A 187 -4.53 31.34 15.68
C ALA A 187 -4.20 30.31 16.77
N LEU A 188 -3.95 29.07 16.36
CA LEU A 188 -3.51 28.00 17.27
C LEU A 188 -2.23 28.35 18.00
N GLN A 189 -1.19 28.77 17.26
CA GLN A 189 0.11 29.16 17.84
C GLN A 189 -0.04 30.34 18.82
N SER A 190 -0.89 31.32 18.51
CA SER A 190 -1.15 32.44 19.38
C SER A 190 -1.84 32.04 20.70
N LYS A 191 -2.69 31.01 20.64
CA LYS A 191 -3.42 30.47 21.78
C LYS A 191 -2.57 29.57 22.65
N TYR A 192 -1.84 28.65 22.04
CA TYR A 192 -1.11 27.61 22.75
C TYR A 192 0.37 27.95 22.97
N GLY A 193 0.93 28.90 22.21
CA GLY A 193 2.28 29.43 22.42
C GLY A 193 3.43 28.48 22.09
N GLU A 194 3.12 27.34 21.43
CA GLU A 194 4.04 26.23 21.17
C GLU A 194 3.88 25.70 19.74
N THR A 195 4.59 24.62 19.41
CA THR A 195 4.40 23.88 18.17
C THR A 195 3.02 23.26 18.16
N VAL A 196 2.24 23.51 17.11
CA VAL A 196 0.87 23.00 16.96
C VAL A 196 0.76 21.94 15.87
N ALA A 197 1.79 21.84 15.03
CA ALA A 197 1.93 20.83 13.99
C ALA A 197 3.41 20.52 13.76
N ALA A 198 3.73 19.30 13.39
CA ALA A 198 5.07 18.87 13.01
C ALA A 198 5.07 18.27 11.60
N VAL A 199 6.07 18.66 10.83
CA VAL A 199 6.40 18.03 9.55
C VAL A 199 7.46 16.99 9.83
N TYR A 200 7.10 15.72 9.88
CA TYR A 200 8.04 14.65 10.15
C TYR A 200 8.88 14.30 8.91
N CYS A 201 10.14 13.96 9.13
CA CYS A 201 11.13 13.74 8.08
C CYS A 201 11.88 12.41 8.24
N SER A 202 11.57 11.60 9.24
CA SER A 202 12.22 10.32 9.50
C SER A 202 11.41 9.15 8.91
N GLY A 203 12.13 8.10 8.48
CA GLY A 203 11.55 6.86 7.97
C GLY A 203 11.49 6.77 6.46
N GLN A 204 11.41 5.54 5.95
CA GLN A 204 11.35 5.24 4.52
C GLN A 204 9.95 5.42 3.93
N ASN A 205 8.91 5.14 4.71
CA ASN A 205 7.52 5.09 4.30
C ASN A 205 6.65 5.86 5.29
N GLY A 206 6.71 7.08 5.42
CA GLY A 206 5.91 7.81 6.39
C GLY A 206 5.71 9.25 6.00
N ASP A 207 6.29 9.66 4.90
CA ASP A 207 6.28 11.03 4.44
C ASP A 207 5.14 11.36 3.45
N GLN A 208 4.18 10.46 3.23
CA GLN A 208 3.06 10.69 2.31
C GLN A 208 2.25 11.93 2.68
N GLY A 209 1.98 12.12 3.96
CA GLY A 209 1.28 13.31 4.46
C GLY A 209 2.07 14.58 4.21
N THR A 210 3.37 14.56 4.48
CA THR A 210 4.27 15.68 4.19
C THR A 210 4.36 15.99 2.70
N ARG A 211 4.49 14.97 1.86
CA ARG A 211 4.50 15.13 0.40
C ARG A 211 3.18 15.68 -0.12
N ALA A 212 2.06 15.15 0.37
CA ALA A 212 0.73 15.64 0.02
C ALA A 212 0.55 17.10 0.46
N LEU A 213 0.96 17.46 1.66
CA LEU A 213 0.91 18.84 2.15
C LEU A 213 1.70 19.79 1.23
N VAL A 214 2.95 19.45 0.89
CA VAL A 214 3.79 20.27 0.01
C VAL A 214 3.15 20.44 -1.37
N THR A 215 2.59 19.38 -1.97
CA THR A 215 1.96 19.48 -3.29
C THR A 215 0.63 20.21 -3.24
N ASN A 216 -0.17 20.04 -2.17
CA ASN A 216 -1.50 20.63 -2.06
C ASN A 216 -1.47 22.15 -1.80
N LEU A 217 -0.46 22.65 -1.10
CA LEU A 217 -0.39 24.08 -0.73
C LEU A 217 -0.38 25.01 -1.95
N TYR A 218 0.33 24.67 -3.01
CA TYR A 218 0.47 25.50 -4.21
C TYR A 218 0.33 24.71 -5.52
N GLY A 219 -0.26 23.52 -5.48
CA GLY A 219 -0.43 22.69 -6.68
C GLY A 219 0.88 22.17 -7.26
N GLY A 220 1.86 21.91 -6.41
CA GLY A 220 3.15 21.36 -6.83
C GLY A 220 3.08 19.89 -7.24
N GLN A 221 4.16 19.39 -7.81
CA GLN A 221 4.30 18.01 -8.25
C GLN A 221 5.73 17.53 -8.02
N PHE A 222 5.92 16.22 -7.82
CA PHE A 222 7.25 15.61 -7.75
C PHE A 222 7.72 15.04 -9.09
N ALA A 223 6.78 14.62 -9.93
CA ALA A 223 7.04 14.17 -11.29
C ALA A 223 6.23 14.99 -12.30
N ASN A 224 6.73 15.13 -13.52
CA ASN A 224 5.96 15.73 -14.59
C ASN A 224 4.78 14.84 -14.99
N ASP A 225 3.78 15.40 -15.70
CA ASP A 225 2.56 14.67 -16.13
C ASP A 225 2.88 13.42 -16.94
N SER A 226 4.06 13.40 -17.54
CA SER A 226 4.53 12.26 -18.29
C SER A 226 5.31 11.24 -17.48
N TYR A 227 5.51 11.41 -16.20
CA TYR A 227 6.32 10.56 -15.34
C TYR A 227 7.71 10.19 -15.91
N THR A 228 8.25 11.05 -16.79
CA THR A 228 9.56 10.86 -17.42
C THR A 228 10.66 11.68 -16.78
N GLY A 229 10.32 12.54 -15.83
CA GLY A 229 11.29 13.38 -15.14
C GLY A 229 10.78 13.92 -13.82
N TYR A 230 11.70 14.12 -12.89
CA TYR A 230 11.42 14.75 -11.60
C TYR A 230 11.31 16.26 -11.76
N VAL A 231 10.27 16.83 -11.13
CA VAL A 231 10.02 18.28 -11.05
C VAL A 231 9.89 18.75 -9.59
N ALA A 232 10.45 17.98 -8.66
CA ALA A 232 10.38 18.27 -7.22
C ALA A 232 10.92 19.65 -6.86
N ASN A 233 11.85 20.20 -7.66
CA ASN A 233 12.39 21.56 -7.49
C ASN A 233 11.55 22.63 -8.21
N SER A 234 10.25 22.43 -8.35
CA SER A 234 9.34 23.42 -8.94
C SER A 234 9.18 24.64 -8.03
N GLU A 235 8.80 25.79 -8.62
CA GLU A 235 8.52 27.00 -7.84
C GLU A 235 7.39 26.77 -6.82
N ALA A 236 6.34 26.02 -7.18
CA ALA A 236 5.23 25.69 -6.30
C ALA A 236 5.71 24.91 -5.05
N ASN A 237 6.53 23.88 -5.23
CA ASN A 237 7.08 23.12 -4.11
C ASN A 237 8.03 23.97 -3.23
N GLN A 238 8.83 24.84 -3.84
CA GLN A 238 9.70 25.76 -3.10
C GLN A 238 8.89 26.76 -2.26
N GLN A 239 7.79 27.29 -2.83
CA GLN A 239 6.87 28.17 -2.10
C GLN A 239 6.22 27.43 -0.92
N ALA A 240 5.75 26.19 -1.12
CA ALA A 240 5.17 25.38 -0.07
C ALA A 240 6.16 25.11 1.07
N LEU A 241 7.36 24.67 0.77
CA LEU A 241 8.41 24.41 1.77
C LEU A 241 8.82 25.69 2.50
N THR A 242 8.88 26.82 1.79
CA THR A 242 9.16 28.12 2.38
C THR A 242 8.05 28.55 3.34
N LEU A 243 6.79 28.39 2.95
CA LEU A 243 5.64 28.67 3.80
C LEU A 243 5.69 27.84 5.09
N LEU A 244 5.88 26.52 4.95
CA LEU A 244 5.91 25.60 6.10
C LEU A 244 7.08 25.96 7.06
N ARG A 245 8.28 26.19 6.53
CA ARG A 245 9.44 26.59 7.32
C ARG A 245 9.25 27.91 8.06
N ASP A 246 8.63 28.88 7.41
CA ASP A 246 8.53 30.26 7.94
C ASP A 246 7.26 30.46 8.79
N THR A 247 6.34 29.49 8.82
CA THR A 247 5.12 29.55 9.62
C THR A 247 5.40 29.12 11.05
N LYS A 248 5.33 30.08 11.99
CA LYS A 248 5.46 29.78 13.42
C LYS A 248 4.34 28.84 13.86
N GLY A 249 4.70 27.84 14.68
CA GLY A 249 3.80 26.81 15.15
C GLY A 249 3.89 25.53 14.33
N ILE A 250 4.58 25.54 13.19
CA ILE A 250 4.97 24.34 12.46
C ILE A 250 6.44 24.07 12.69
N GLU A 251 6.80 22.86 13.06
CA GLU A 251 8.17 22.43 13.26
C GLU A 251 8.53 21.32 12.27
N PHE A 252 9.76 21.38 11.75
CA PHE A 252 10.35 20.30 10.98
C PHE A 252 11.19 19.46 11.92
N ASP A 253 10.82 18.19 12.08
CA ASP A 253 11.52 17.27 12.96
C ASP A 253 12.05 16.06 12.17
N ASP A 254 13.37 15.94 12.13
CA ASP A 254 14.06 14.84 11.46
C ASP A 254 14.24 13.61 12.35
N ALA A 255 13.82 13.68 13.61
CA ALA A 255 13.86 12.59 14.57
C ALA A 255 12.55 11.81 14.63
N ILE A 256 11.41 12.39 14.23
CA ILE A 256 10.10 11.75 14.30
C ILE A 256 9.67 11.14 12.94
N ASN A 257 8.95 10.05 13.01
CA ASN A 257 8.25 9.40 11.91
C ASN A 257 6.73 9.58 12.03
N GLY A 258 5.96 9.03 11.08
CA GLY A 258 4.51 9.20 11.08
C GLY A 258 3.79 8.58 12.28
N GLN A 259 4.34 7.54 12.90
CA GLN A 259 3.74 6.93 14.12
C GLN A 259 3.96 7.82 15.33
N GLU A 260 5.15 8.42 15.45
CA GLU A 260 5.47 9.35 16.53
C GLU A 260 4.68 10.64 16.40
N GLU A 261 4.47 11.16 15.18
CA GLU A 261 3.58 12.31 14.93
C GLU A 261 2.15 12.00 15.37
N ALA A 262 1.62 10.82 14.99
CA ALA A 262 0.29 10.39 15.41
C ALA A 262 0.19 10.28 16.95
N ALA A 263 1.19 9.73 17.62
CA ALA A 263 1.20 9.66 19.08
C ALA A 263 1.20 11.05 19.73
N LEU A 264 1.97 12.00 19.21
CA LEU A 264 1.96 13.40 19.69
C LEU A 264 0.59 14.06 19.47
N PHE A 265 -0.10 13.71 18.40
CA PHE A 265 -1.46 14.19 18.13
C PHE A 265 -2.48 13.56 19.09
N TYR A 266 -2.45 12.24 19.33
CA TYR A 266 -3.30 11.56 20.31
C TYR A 266 -3.15 12.12 21.72
N HIS A 267 -1.92 12.47 22.12
CA HIS A 267 -1.64 13.09 23.43
C HIS A 267 -1.86 14.61 23.43
N GLU A 268 -2.51 15.14 22.40
CA GLU A 268 -2.80 16.56 22.26
C GLU A 268 -1.58 17.51 22.31
N SER A 269 -0.38 16.98 22.18
CA SER A 269 0.84 17.78 22.04
C SER A 269 0.84 18.54 20.72
N LEU A 270 0.35 17.92 19.65
CA LEU A 270 0.05 18.57 18.38
C LEU A 270 -1.45 18.80 18.25
N LYS A 271 -1.85 19.83 17.52
CA LYS A 271 -3.26 20.16 17.24
C LYS A 271 -3.66 19.78 15.83
N MET A 272 -2.69 19.32 15.03
CA MET A 272 -2.85 18.87 13.64
C MET A 272 -1.91 17.71 13.39
N SER A 273 -2.37 16.74 12.60
CA SER A 273 -1.55 15.67 12.03
C SER A 273 -1.66 15.72 10.51
N PHE A 274 -0.54 15.61 9.82
CA PHE A 274 -0.49 15.74 8.35
C PHE A 274 -0.65 14.43 7.60
N CYS A 275 -0.64 13.30 8.31
CA CYS A 275 -0.81 11.98 7.70
C CYS A 275 -1.77 11.14 8.54
N TRP A 276 -3.06 11.31 8.30
CA TRP A 276 -4.12 10.63 9.01
C TRP A 276 -4.92 9.71 8.08
N SER A 277 -5.31 8.57 8.57
CA SER A 277 -6.14 7.62 7.84
C SER A 277 -7.25 7.05 8.74
N LEU A 278 -8.16 6.31 8.15
CA LEU A 278 -9.20 5.60 8.90
C LEU A 278 -8.62 4.66 9.98
N ALA A 279 -7.43 4.08 9.74
CA ALA A 279 -6.82 3.20 10.72
C ALA A 279 -6.45 3.93 12.01
N GLN A 280 -5.88 5.13 11.92
CA GLN A 280 -5.61 5.96 13.09
C GLN A 280 -6.90 6.40 13.79
N GLN A 281 -7.93 6.78 13.03
CA GLN A 281 -9.22 7.16 13.60
C GLN A 281 -9.89 6.01 14.36
N LEU A 282 -9.81 4.79 13.86
CA LEU A 282 -10.36 3.63 14.54
C LEU A 282 -9.54 3.23 15.79
N ALA A 283 -8.23 3.37 15.74
CA ALA A 283 -7.36 3.10 16.87
C ALA A 283 -7.66 4.06 18.03
N GLU A 284 -7.84 5.35 17.76
CA GLU A 284 -8.21 6.34 18.77
C GLU A 284 -9.53 6.01 19.49
N THR A 285 -10.52 5.51 18.76
CA THR A 285 -11.83 5.18 19.34
C THR A 285 -11.84 3.91 20.16
N VAL A 286 -10.85 3.03 20.02
CA VAL A 286 -10.81 1.71 20.69
C VAL A 286 -9.89 1.70 21.91
N ASP A 287 -8.70 2.31 21.81
CA ASP A 287 -7.65 2.09 22.80
C ASP A 287 -7.47 3.23 23.81
N GLU A 288 -7.72 4.49 23.47
CA GLU A 288 -7.65 5.60 24.41
C GLU A 288 -8.69 6.68 24.05
N PRO A 289 -9.89 6.65 24.61
CA PRO A 289 -10.73 7.83 24.58
C PRO A 289 -9.95 8.95 25.26
N THR A 290 -9.74 10.06 24.54
CA THR A 290 -9.18 11.28 25.15
C THR A 290 -9.93 11.55 26.45
N GLU A 291 -9.24 11.78 27.57
CA GLU A 291 -9.84 11.92 28.90
C GLU A 291 -10.95 13.00 28.95
N GLU A 292 -11.05 13.85 27.94
CA GLU A 292 -12.02 14.93 27.83
C GLU A 292 -12.98 14.82 26.62
N GLY A 293 -12.93 13.75 25.83
CA GLY A 293 -13.92 13.52 24.76
C GLY A 293 -13.82 14.51 23.59
N GLY A 294 -12.62 14.94 23.24
CA GLY A 294 -12.42 15.83 22.09
C GLY A 294 -12.82 15.17 20.78
N ASP A 295 -13.61 15.87 19.96
CA ASP A 295 -13.99 15.42 18.63
C ASP A 295 -12.83 15.64 17.65
N CYS A 296 -12.28 14.56 17.09
CA CYS A 296 -11.39 14.61 15.92
C CYS A 296 -12.21 14.62 14.63
N LEU A 297 -11.97 15.61 13.78
CA LEU A 297 -12.58 15.75 12.45
C LEU A 297 -11.56 15.42 11.34
#